data_34bc61637f7047c6f3e7433ef1130834
#
_entry.id   34bc61637f7047c6f3e7433ef1130834
#
_cell.length_a   1.000
_cell.length_b   1.000
_cell.length_c   1.000
_cell.angle_alpha   90.00
_cell.angle_beta   90.00
_cell.angle_gamma   90.00
#
_symmetry.space_group_name_H-M   'P 1'
#
loop_
_entity.id
_entity.type
_entity.pdbx_description
1 polymer ?
#
loop_
_entity_poly.entity_id
_entity_poly.type
_entity_poly.pdbx_seq_one_letter_code
_entity_poly.pdbx_strand_id
1 'polypeptide(L)'
;MSKINGKPKKKFKWTTSRIILTVGIVVVMIPVTAFVIILYQAYSSSRTPINGNRFANDQTVEITKDQMTQIDTTISAMPDVEDVTVDLKVATLRVYIDVKNDVTADAYEALLNTVYTKIDEILPVATYFTLDDTKKQYDLEINAYNIAKPSDTDTFIYYVMNKNSAMETPLIEEASIARNQELADELRGDTVASGTVEGEDTEDATNNSGQ
;
A
#
# COMPACT_ATOMS: atom_id res chain seq x y z
N MET A 1 54.81 -58.47 8.44
CA MET A 1 53.75 -58.62 7.41
C MET A 1 52.40 -58.67 8.15
N SER A 2 51.71 -57.56 8.17
CA SER A 2 50.40 -57.45 8.83
C SER A 2 49.30 -57.66 7.77
N LYS A 3 48.47 -58.73 7.95
CA LYS A 3 47.34 -59.02 7.06
C LYS A 3 46.16 -58.07 7.44
N ILE A 4 45.83 -57.15 6.55
CA ILE A 4 44.64 -56.32 6.67
C ILE A 4 43.42 -57.18 6.34
N ASN A 5 42.67 -57.58 7.39
CA ASN A 5 41.39 -58.26 7.25
C ASN A 5 40.32 -57.29 6.75
N GLY A 6 40.13 -57.20 5.43
CA GLY A 6 39.01 -56.46 4.84
C GLY A 6 37.70 -57.18 5.13
N LYS A 7 36.79 -56.56 5.91
CA LYS A 7 35.43 -57.07 6.12
C LYS A 7 34.70 -57.17 4.77
N PRO A 8 34.01 -58.29 4.47
CA PRO A 8 33.31 -58.47 3.23
C PRO A 8 32.16 -57.43 3.12
N LYS A 9 32.16 -56.61 2.05
CA LYS A 9 31.07 -55.71 1.74
C LYS A 9 29.80 -56.53 1.48
N LYS A 10 28.78 -56.42 2.34
CA LYS A 10 27.48 -57.06 2.16
C LYS A 10 26.85 -56.53 0.88
N LYS A 11 26.72 -57.38 -0.17
CA LYS A 11 26.00 -57.05 -1.40
C LYS A 11 24.51 -56.88 -1.06
N PHE A 12 23.99 -55.70 -1.19
CA PHE A 12 22.59 -55.39 -0.97
C PHE A 12 21.74 -56.08 -2.04
N LYS A 13 21.00 -57.13 -1.67
CA LYS A 13 20.13 -57.84 -2.59
C LYS A 13 18.73 -57.19 -2.56
N TRP A 14 18.33 -56.65 -3.69
CA TRP A 14 17.01 -56.09 -3.88
C TRP A 14 15.98 -57.23 -3.95
N THR A 15 15.08 -57.31 -3.00
CA THR A 15 13.94 -58.26 -3.02
C THR A 15 12.86 -57.63 -3.90
N THR A 16 12.10 -58.43 -4.68
CA THR A 16 11.03 -57.99 -5.57
C THR A 16 10.06 -57.06 -4.84
N SER A 17 9.71 -57.35 -3.61
CA SER A 17 8.85 -56.51 -2.77
C SER A 17 9.43 -55.09 -2.54
N ARG A 18 10.74 -54.96 -2.37
CA ARG A 18 11.40 -53.68 -2.20
C ARG A 18 11.43 -52.85 -3.52
N ILE A 19 11.59 -53.56 -4.64
CA ILE A 19 11.54 -52.92 -5.98
C ILE A 19 10.17 -52.32 -6.20
N ILE A 20 9.08 -53.07 -5.97
CA ILE A 20 7.71 -52.62 -6.11
C ILE A 20 7.44 -51.42 -5.19
N LEU A 21 7.87 -51.47 -3.93
CA LEU A 21 7.72 -50.37 -2.99
C LEU A 21 8.45 -49.11 -3.46
N THR A 22 9.70 -49.26 -3.93
CA THR A 22 10.48 -48.11 -4.42
C THR A 22 9.86 -47.47 -5.67
N VAL A 23 9.41 -48.28 -6.63
CA VAL A 23 8.70 -47.80 -7.82
C VAL A 23 7.42 -47.08 -7.41
N GLY A 24 6.63 -47.64 -6.49
CA GLY A 24 5.43 -46.98 -5.98
C GLY A 24 5.71 -45.60 -5.35
N ILE A 25 6.75 -45.50 -4.53
CA ILE A 25 7.18 -44.22 -3.93
C ILE A 25 7.59 -43.23 -5.02
N VAL A 26 8.38 -43.64 -6.01
CA VAL A 26 8.80 -42.76 -7.10
C VAL A 26 7.61 -42.23 -7.90
N VAL A 27 6.64 -43.09 -8.22
CA VAL A 27 5.43 -42.72 -8.96
C VAL A 27 4.59 -41.68 -8.19
N VAL A 28 4.49 -41.80 -6.87
CA VAL A 28 3.77 -40.84 -6.00
C VAL A 28 4.59 -39.54 -5.85
N MET A 29 5.90 -39.62 -5.76
CA MET A 29 6.76 -38.45 -5.57
C MET A 29 6.77 -37.51 -6.78
N ILE A 30 6.57 -38.00 -8.00
CA ILE A 30 6.54 -37.15 -9.21
C ILE A 30 5.41 -36.09 -9.12
N PRO A 31 4.13 -36.45 -8.92
CA PRO A 31 3.07 -35.45 -8.83
C PRO A 31 3.20 -34.55 -7.61
N VAL A 32 3.68 -35.08 -6.47
CA VAL A 32 3.92 -34.27 -5.27
C VAL A 32 5.00 -33.20 -5.53
N THR A 33 6.11 -33.59 -6.17
CA THR A 33 7.18 -32.65 -6.52
C THR A 33 6.69 -31.58 -7.51
N ALA A 34 5.93 -31.99 -8.53
CA ALA A 34 5.33 -31.05 -9.48
C ALA A 34 4.38 -30.07 -8.78
N PHE A 35 3.56 -30.54 -7.85
CA PHE A 35 2.66 -29.69 -7.07
C PHE A 35 3.41 -28.70 -6.18
N VAL A 36 4.48 -29.13 -5.51
CA VAL A 36 5.34 -28.24 -4.70
C VAL A 36 6.00 -27.17 -5.56
N ILE A 37 6.46 -27.51 -6.76
CA ILE A 37 7.04 -26.53 -7.71
C ILE A 37 5.99 -25.50 -8.13
N ILE A 38 4.77 -25.94 -8.46
CA ILE A 38 3.67 -25.04 -8.82
C ILE A 38 3.32 -24.10 -7.66
N LEU A 39 3.21 -24.65 -6.45
CA LEU A 39 2.96 -23.82 -5.25
C LEU A 39 4.08 -22.82 -5.00
N TYR A 40 5.33 -23.23 -5.14
CA TYR A 40 6.48 -22.35 -4.99
C TYR A 40 6.47 -21.22 -6.04
N GLN A 41 6.17 -21.54 -7.29
CA GLN A 41 6.03 -20.54 -8.35
C GLN A 41 4.86 -19.60 -8.10
N ALA A 42 3.69 -20.12 -7.69
CA ALA A 42 2.54 -19.31 -7.33
C ALA A 42 2.84 -18.38 -6.14
N TYR A 43 3.49 -18.88 -5.10
CA TYR A 43 3.91 -18.08 -3.95
C TYR A 43 4.96 -17.02 -4.32
N SER A 44 5.92 -17.36 -5.17
CA SER A 44 6.94 -16.43 -5.67
C SER A 44 6.33 -15.36 -6.59
N SER A 45 5.38 -15.74 -7.45
CA SER A 45 4.69 -14.80 -8.36
C SER A 45 3.69 -13.89 -7.63
N SER A 46 3.09 -14.34 -6.53
CA SER A 46 2.15 -13.50 -5.77
C SER A 46 2.83 -12.39 -4.97
N ARG A 47 4.16 -12.42 -4.86
CA ARG A 47 4.95 -11.32 -4.27
C ARG A 47 5.30 -10.21 -5.27
N THR A 48 5.21 -10.49 -6.55
CA THR A 48 5.24 -9.43 -7.57
C THR A 48 3.79 -9.04 -7.83
N PRO A 49 3.38 -7.79 -7.58
CA PRO A 49 2.06 -7.33 -7.95
C PRO A 49 1.86 -7.67 -9.43
N ILE A 50 0.69 -8.24 -9.78
CA ILE A 50 0.29 -8.41 -11.18
C ILE A 50 -0.03 -6.99 -11.70
N ASN A 51 1.00 -6.21 -11.84
CA ASN A 51 0.92 -4.94 -12.54
C ASN A 51 1.01 -5.33 -14.01
N GLY A 52 -0.11 -5.27 -14.70
CA GLY A 52 -0.07 -5.47 -16.14
C GLY A 52 1.05 -4.61 -16.72
N ASN A 53 1.68 -5.08 -17.80
CA ASN A 53 2.75 -4.39 -18.52
C ASN A 53 2.35 -2.98 -19.06
N ARG A 54 1.27 -2.41 -18.53
CA ARG A 54 0.70 -1.14 -18.95
C ARG A 54 1.68 0.04 -18.84
N PHE A 55 2.64 -0.06 -17.93
CA PHE A 55 3.63 0.99 -17.67
C PHE A 55 5.07 0.58 -18.03
N ALA A 56 5.29 -0.69 -18.43
CA ALA A 56 6.63 -1.23 -18.65
C ALA A 56 7.41 -0.52 -19.78
N ASN A 57 6.72 0.21 -20.67
CA ASN A 57 7.31 0.93 -21.79
C ASN A 57 7.17 2.46 -21.67
N ASP A 58 6.52 2.95 -20.63
CA ASP A 58 6.25 4.38 -20.46
C ASP A 58 7.37 5.07 -19.68
N GLN A 59 7.93 4.38 -18.69
CA GLN A 59 9.01 4.93 -17.86
C GLN A 59 10.35 4.85 -18.58
N THR A 60 11.03 5.99 -18.71
CA THR A 60 12.33 6.09 -19.34
C THR A 60 13.48 5.92 -18.35
N VAL A 61 13.20 6.01 -17.07
CA VAL A 61 14.14 5.88 -15.94
C VAL A 61 13.58 4.93 -14.89
N GLU A 62 14.45 4.28 -14.14
CA GLU A 62 14.08 3.36 -13.05
C GLU A 62 14.42 3.97 -11.69
N ILE A 63 13.50 3.88 -10.74
CA ILE A 63 13.76 4.22 -9.34
C ILE A 63 14.38 3.00 -8.65
N THR A 64 15.59 3.16 -8.15
CA THR A 64 16.35 2.08 -7.51
C THR A 64 16.04 1.97 -6.01
N LYS A 65 16.32 0.79 -5.45
CA LYS A 65 16.19 0.59 -3.99
C LYS A 65 17.10 1.50 -3.17
N ASP A 66 18.30 1.80 -3.69
CA ASP A 66 19.26 2.66 -3.01
C ASP A 66 18.73 4.10 -2.91
N GLN A 67 18.08 4.59 -3.97
CA GLN A 67 17.43 5.90 -3.95
C GLN A 67 16.25 5.94 -2.97
N MET A 68 15.42 4.89 -2.91
CA MET A 68 14.35 4.79 -1.92
C MET A 68 14.90 4.78 -0.48
N THR A 69 15.98 4.04 -0.22
CA THR A 69 16.66 4.04 1.08
C THR A 69 17.25 5.41 1.42
N GLN A 70 17.78 6.11 0.43
CA GLN A 70 18.31 7.47 0.62
C GLN A 70 17.20 8.46 0.99
N ILE A 71 16.02 8.37 0.34
CA ILE A 71 14.83 9.16 0.67
C ILE A 71 14.40 8.89 2.11
N ASP A 72 14.23 7.61 2.47
CA ASP A 72 13.87 7.16 3.81
C ASP A 72 14.81 7.77 4.87
N THR A 73 16.12 7.56 4.70
CA THR A 73 17.14 8.08 5.63
C THR A 73 17.14 9.60 5.73
N THR A 74 16.93 10.30 4.60
CA THR A 74 16.96 11.77 4.55
C THR A 74 15.75 12.36 5.26
N ILE A 75 14.56 11.77 5.08
CA ILE A 75 13.32 12.25 5.70
C ILE A 75 13.26 11.85 7.17
N SER A 76 13.68 10.64 7.54
CA SER A 76 13.76 10.19 8.94
C SER A 76 14.69 11.05 9.80
N ALA A 77 15.64 11.77 9.21
CA ALA A 77 16.53 12.70 9.92
C ALA A 77 15.88 14.06 10.22
N MET A 78 14.67 14.33 9.76
CA MET A 78 13.95 15.59 10.00
C MET A 78 13.42 15.66 11.45
N PRO A 79 13.40 16.85 12.08
CA PRO A 79 13.13 16.97 13.52
C PRO A 79 11.69 16.60 13.92
N ASP A 80 10.72 16.75 13.01
CA ASP A 80 9.29 16.56 13.29
C ASP A 80 8.78 15.20 12.82
N VAL A 81 9.67 14.32 12.37
CA VAL A 81 9.36 12.98 11.84
C VAL A 81 9.68 11.94 12.91
N GLU A 82 8.76 10.99 13.11
CA GLU A 82 8.92 9.83 13.99
C GLU A 82 9.30 8.58 13.20
N ASP A 83 8.61 8.32 12.08
CA ASP A 83 8.87 7.16 11.22
C ASP A 83 8.61 7.49 9.75
N VAL A 84 9.29 6.79 8.85
CA VAL A 84 9.12 6.92 7.40
C VAL A 84 9.03 5.55 6.76
N THR A 85 8.15 5.41 5.80
CA THR A 85 8.10 4.25 4.93
C THR A 85 8.05 4.68 3.47
N VAL A 86 8.98 4.20 2.66
CA VAL A 86 9.05 4.48 1.22
C VAL A 86 8.73 3.22 0.42
N ASP A 87 7.71 3.31 -0.40
CA ASP A 87 7.18 2.20 -1.18
C ASP A 87 7.05 2.59 -2.65
N LEU A 88 7.49 1.72 -3.56
CA LEU A 88 7.25 1.86 -4.99
C LEU A 88 6.23 0.80 -5.43
N LYS A 89 5.00 1.24 -5.72
CA LYS A 89 3.93 0.35 -6.17
C LYS A 89 3.50 0.72 -7.58
N VAL A 90 3.72 -0.19 -8.52
CA VAL A 90 3.49 0.00 -9.95
C VAL A 90 4.35 1.16 -10.46
N ALA A 91 3.75 2.31 -10.69
CA ALA A 91 4.39 3.53 -11.16
C ALA A 91 4.19 4.70 -10.17
N THR A 92 3.87 4.42 -8.90
CA THR A 92 3.68 5.43 -7.87
C THR A 92 4.70 5.23 -6.76
N LEU A 93 5.55 6.23 -6.54
CA LEU A 93 6.39 6.33 -5.36
C LEU A 93 5.55 6.89 -4.23
N ARG A 94 5.38 6.11 -3.16
CA ARG A 94 4.64 6.49 -1.97
C ARG A 94 5.58 6.69 -0.81
N VAL A 95 5.46 7.82 -0.16
CA VAL A 95 6.19 8.15 1.05
C VAL A 95 5.17 8.38 2.17
N TYR A 96 5.24 7.56 3.21
CA TYR A 96 4.42 7.66 4.40
C TYR A 96 5.28 8.21 5.53
N ILE A 97 4.81 9.26 6.16
CA ILE A 97 5.53 9.99 7.20
C ILE A 97 4.66 10.02 8.45
N ASP A 98 5.13 9.37 9.49
CA ASP A 98 4.59 9.51 10.84
C ASP A 98 5.21 10.75 11.48
N VAL A 99 4.36 11.76 11.73
CA VAL A 99 4.75 13.08 12.23
C VAL A 99 4.47 13.14 13.72
N LYS A 100 5.33 13.77 14.49
CA LYS A 100 5.14 13.92 15.94
C LYS A 100 3.76 14.51 16.28
N ASN A 101 3.15 13.97 17.33
CA ASN A 101 1.81 14.35 17.74
C ASN A 101 1.65 15.82 18.21
N ASP A 102 2.75 16.51 18.51
CA ASP A 102 2.77 17.91 18.92
C ASP A 102 2.86 18.90 17.75
N VAL A 103 3.00 18.41 16.54
CA VAL A 103 3.04 19.23 15.31
C VAL A 103 1.62 19.68 14.95
N THR A 104 1.44 20.99 14.79
CA THR A 104 0.14 21.57 14.43
C THR A 104 -0.19 21.43 12.96
N ALA A 105 -1.49 21.40 12.60
CA ALA A 105 -1.95 21.26 11.22
C ALA A 105 -1.32 22.26 10.24
N ASP A 106 -1.12 23.52 10.68
CA ASP A 106 -0.51 24.57 9.85
C ASP A 106 0.94 24.27 9.42
N ALA A 107 1.64 23.38 10.16
CA ALA A 107 3.02 23.02 9.83
C ALA A 107 3.12 21.93 8.76
N TYR A 108 2.02 21.18 8.49
CA TYR A 108 2.05 20.03 7.57
C TYR A 108 2.34 20.44 6.12
N GLU A 109 1.78 21.56 5.64
CA GLU A 109 2.05 22.03 4.28
C GLU A 109 3.55 22.40 4.12
N ALA A 110 4.14 23.06 5.11
CA ALA A 110 5.55 23.41 5.08
C ALA A 110 6.44 22.15 5.15
N LEU A 111 6.06 21.17 5.97
CA LEU A 111 6.73 19.87 6.07
C LEU A 111 6.69 19.15 4.72
N LEU A 112 5.50 19.00 4.10
CA LEU A 112 5.34 18.35 2.81
C LEU A 112 6.15 19.02 1.70
N ASN A 113 6.16 20.35 1.64
CA ASN A 113 6.98 21.09 0.68
C ASN A 113 8.49 20.86 0.91
N THR A 114 8.92 20.77 2.17
CA THR A 114 10.31 20.45 2.51
C THR A 114 10.67 19.03 2.08
N VAL A 115 9.80 18.05 2.37
CA VAL A 115 9.94 16.66 1.94
C VAL A 115 10.00 16.55 0.42
N TYR A 116 9.11 17.24 -0.28
CA TYR A 116 9.11 17.29 -1.75
C TYR A 116 10.43 17.80 -2.31
N THR A 117 10.97 18.86 -1.72
CA THR A 117 12.29 19.40 -2.11
C THR A 117 13.42 18.40 -1.85
N LYS A 118 13.37 17.67 -0.72
CA LYS A 118 14.35 16.61 -0.42
C LYS A 118 14.26 15.44 -1.39
N ILE A 119 13.07 15.08 -1.82
CA ILE A 119 12.88 14.04 -2.85
C ILE A 119 13.41 14.54 -4.19
N ASP A 120 13.18 15.80 -4.57
CA ASP A 120 13.69 16.39 -5.82
C ASP A 120 15.22 16.41 -5.88
N GLU A 121 15.90 16.60 -4.74
CA GLU A 121 17.37 16.50 -4.65
C GLU A 121 17.90 15.09 -4.96
N ILE A 122 17.14 14.02 -4.68
CA ILE A 122 17.52 12.61 -4.88
C ILE A 122 16.98 12.07 -6.21
N LEU A 123 15.71 12.38 -6.50
CA LEU A 123 14.97 12.00 -7.68
C LEU A 123 14.44 13.26 -8.36
N PRO A 124 15.20 13.90 -9.27
CA PRO A 124 14.77 15.13 -9.92
C PRO A 124 13.37 15.02 -10.53
N VAL A 125 12.47 15.87 -10.08
CA VAL A 125 11.03 15.85 -10.46
C VAL A 125 10.84 15.93 -11.97
N ALA A 126 11.66 16.74 -12.65
CA ALA A 126 11.65 16.86 -14.10
C ALA A 126 11.96 15.55 -14.84
N THR A 127 12.71 14.64 -14.19
CA THR A 127 13.13 13.37 -14.80
C THR A 127 12.21 12.22 -14.43
N TYR A 128 11.81 12.14 -13.16
CA TYR A 128 11.08 10.99 -12.63
C TYR A 128 9.58 11.19 -12.54
N PHE A 129 9.11 12.43 -12.34
CA PHE A 129 7.70 12.73 -12.04
C PHE A 129 7.06 13.71 -13.02
N THR A 130 7.65 13.91 -14.20
CA THR A 130 7.14 14.80 -15.25
C THR A 130 7.05 14.03 -16.56
N LEU A 131 6.08 14.37 -17.41
CA LEU A 131 5.95 13.77 -18.73
C LEU A 131 7.23 13.97 -19.56
N ASP A 132 7.71 12.90 -20.17
CA ASP A 132 8.75 12.93 -21.20
C ASP A 132 8.07 12.77 -22.56
N ASP A 133 7.87 13.83 -23.28
CA ASP A 133 7.00 13.95 -24.46
C ASP A 133 5.56 13.47 -24.14
N THR A 134 5.19 12.28 -24.63
CA THR A 134 3.90 11.65 -24.40
C THR A 134 3.95 10.50 -23.41
N LYS A 135 5.15 10.17 -22.91
CA LYS A 135 5.36 9.05 -22.00
C LYS A 135 5.12 9.46 -20.56
N LYS A 136 4.26 8.70 -19.89
CA LYS A 136 4.03 8.87 -18.46
C LYS A 136 5.25 8.36 -17.69
N GLN A 137 5.71 9.18 -16.76
CA GLN A 137 6.70 8.81 -15.76
C GLN A 137 6.00 8.34 -14.48
N TYR A 138 6.73 8.29 -13.36
CA TYR A 138 6.16 7.93 -12.07
C TYR A 138 5.22 9.02 -11.54
N ASP A 139 4.29 8.59 -10.70
CA ASP A 139 3.52 9.48 -9.84
C ASP A 139 4.18 9.50 -8.45
N LEU A 140 4.10 10.65 -7.75
CA LEU A 140 4.58 10.82 -6.40
C LEU A 140 3.40 11.10 -5.46
N GLU A 141 3.31 10.35 -4.38
CA GLU A 141 2.33 10.52 -3.32
C GLU A 141 3.04 10.59 -1.98
N ILE A 142 2.92 11.71 -1.27
CA ILE A 142 3.50 11.90 0.04
C ILE A 142 2.36 12.02 1.04
N ASN A 143 2.37 11.15 2.04
CA ASN A 143 1.34 11.01 3.06
C ASN A 143 1.95 11.39 4.40
N ALA A 144 1.44 12.42 5.08
CA ALA A 144 1.88 12.84 6.40
C ALA A 144 0.72 12.78 7.38
N TYR A 145 0.88 12.06 8.48
CA TYR A 145 -0.13 11.86 9.52
C TYR A 145 0.52 11.84 10.90
N ASN A 146 -0.25 12.18 11.93
CA ASN A 146 0.24 12.17 13.32
C ASN A 146 -0.04 10.84 14.04
N ILE A 147 -0.96 10.03 13.56
CA ILE A 147 -1.37 8.79 14.22
C ILE A 147 -1.60 7.71 13.17
N ALA A 148 -0.77 6.67 13.18
CA ALA A 148 -0.87 5.55 12.23
C ALA A 148 -2.18 4.73 12.38
N LYS A 149 -2.78 4.72 13.57
CA LYS A 149 -4.04 4.01 13.87
C LYS A 149 -4.88 4.86 14.81
N PRO A 150 -5.59 5.89 14.28
CA PRO A 150 -6.41 6.77 15.10
C PRO A 150 -7.59 6.01 15.73
N SER A 151 -7.97 6.44 16.94
CA SER A 151 -9.22 6.06 17.60
C SER A 151 -10.25 7.21 17.50
N ASP A 152 -11.50 6.94 17.80
CA ASP A 152 -12.60 7.94 17.73
C ASP A 152 -12.38 9.18 18.63
N THR A 153 -11.44 9.09 19.58
CA THR A 153 -11.13 10.18 20.53
C THR A 153 -9.87 10.96 20.16
N ASP A 154 -9.12 10.53 19.16
CA ASP A 154 -7.86 11.16 18.79
C ASP A 154 -8.08 12.33 17.82
N THR A 155 -7.29 13.38 17.99
CA THR A 155 -7.19 14.43 16.98
C THR A 155 -6.30 13.94 15.86
N PHE A 156 -6.93 13.39 14.82
CA PHE A 156 -6.23 12.85 13.66
C PHE A 156 -6.00 13.95 12.63
N ILE A 157 -4.74 14.15 12.27
CA ILE A 157 -4.31 15.07 11.22
C ILE A 157 -3.69 14.24 10.10
N TYR A 158 -4.16 14.42 8.87
CA TYR A 158 -3.65 13.71 7.71
C TYR A 158 -3.66 14.60 6.48
N TYR A 159 -2.49 14.79 5.91
CA TYR A 159 -2.28 15.54 4.68
C TYR A 159 -1.70 14.64 3.60
N VAL A 160 -2.13 14.87 2.38
CA VAL A 160 -1.63 14.15 1.19
C VAL A 160 -1.14 15.18 0.18
N MET A 161 0.09 14.99 -0.30
CA MET A 161 0.59 15.68 -1.48
C MET A 161 0.64 14.71 -2.66
N ASN A 162 -0.02 15.07 -3.73
CA ASN A 162 -0.06 14.30 -4.97
C ASN A 162 0.61 15.06 -6.11
N LYS A 163 1.49 14.41 -6.85
CA LYS A 163 2.11 14.90 -8.08
C LYS A 163 2.10 13.77 -9.12
N ASN A 164 1.18 13.81 -10.07
CA ASN A 164 1.26 12.93 -11.23
C ASN A 164 2.11 13.55 -12.34
N SER A 165 2.54 12.73 -13.28
CA SER A 165 3.43 13.17 -14.36
C SER A 165 2.86 14.23 -15.27
N ALA A 166 1.53 14.43 -15.31
CA ALA A 166 0.86 15.46 -16.14
C ALA A 166 0.63 16.78 -15.39
N MET A 167 0.85 16.84 -14.08
CA MET A 167 0.68 18.06 -13.28
C MET A 167 1.95 18.92 -13.37
N GLU A 168 1.82 20.23 -13.44
CA GLU A 168 2.96 21.15 -13.32
C GLU A 168 3.43 21.29 -11.88
N THR A 169 2.48 21.43 -10.94
CA THR A 169 2.74 21.58 -9.51
C THR A 169 2.04 20.48 -8.71
N PRO A 170 2.58 20.08 -7.56
CA PRO A 170 1.90 19.14 -6.67
C PRO A 170 0.64 19.77 -6.06
N LEU A 171 -0.34 18.93 -5.75
CA LEU A 171 -1.55 19.32 -5.03
C LEU A 171 -1.44 18.80 -3.61
N ILE A 172 -1.64 19.69 -2.62
CA ILE A 172 -1.70 19.34 -1.20
C ILE A 172 -3.15 19.41 -0.75
N GLU A 173 -3.62 18.39 -0.04
CA GLU A 173 -4.97 18.33 0.51
C GLU A 173 -4.93 17.78 1.94
N GLU A 174 -5.74 18.38 2.81
CA GLU A 174 -6.02 17.79 4.10
C GLU A 174 -7.08 16.69 3.93
N ALA A 175 -6.72 15.46 4.28
CA ALA A 175 -7.57 14.27 4.12
C ALA A 175 -8.29 13.87 5.42
N SER A 176 -7.92 14.47 6.55
CA SER A 176 -8.58 14.27 7.86
C SER A 176 -9.94 14.94 7.96
N ILE A 177 -10.20 15.95 7.15
CA ILE A 177 -11.46 16.68 7.13
C ILE A 177 -12.27 16.29 5.90
N ALA A 178 -13.53 15.95 6.09
CA ALA A 178 -14.43 15.67 4.97
C ALA A 178 -14.70 16.95 4.16
N ARG A 179 -14.61 16.87 2.82
CA ARG A 179 -14.94 18.00 1.92
C ARG A 179 -16.40 18.48 2.06
N ASN A 180 -17.30 17.57 2.45
CA ASN A 180 -18.68 17.88 2.77
C ASN A 180 -18.98 17.15 4.11
N GLN A 181 -18.92 17.89 5.20
CA GLN A 181 -19.11 17.33 6.55
C GLN A 181 -20.55 16.86 6.76
N GLU A 182 -21.54 17.59 6.27
CA GLU A 182 -22.96 17.25 6.39
C GLU A 182 -23.26 15.87 5.75
N LEU A 183 -22.77 15.66 4.52
CA LEU A 183 -22.92 14.40 3.81
C LEU A 183 -22.13 13.27 4.51
N ALA A 184 -20.96 13.56 5.06
CA ALA A 184 -20.18 12.58 5.80
C ALA A 184 -20.87 12.14 7.09
N ASP A 185 -21.50 13.05 7.80
CA ASP A 185 -22.25 12.78 9.02
C ASP A 185 -23.54 11.99 8.70
N GLU A 186 -24.22 12.34 7.61
CA GLU A 186 -25.36 11.57 7.10
C GLU A 186 -24.97 10.11 6.79
N LEU A 187 -23.87 9.90 6.09
CA LEU A 187 -23.37 8.57 5.70
C LEU A 187 -22.90 7.74 6.89
N ARG A 188 -22.40 8.38 7.94
CA ARG A 188 -22.04 7.70 9.21
C ARG A 188 -23.24 7.33 10.04
N GLY A 189 -24.42 7.85 9.73
CA GLY A 189 -25.60 7.70 10.55
C GLY A 189 -25.64 8.63 11.77
N ASP A 190 -24.75 9.61 11.82
CA ASP A 190 -24.69 10.65 12.85
C ASP A 190 -25.67 11.80 12.58
N THR A 191 -26.66 11.59 11.71
CA THR A 191 -27.71 12.58 11.53
C THR A 191 -28.42 12.79 12.85
N VAL A 192 -28.01 13.83 13.53
CA VAL A 192 -28.84 14.45 14.57
C VAL A 192 -30.19 14.69 13.90
N ALA A 193 -31.21 14.05 14.44
CA ALA A 193 -32.60 14.30 14.03
C ALA A 193 -32.92 15.77 14.27
N SER A 194 -32.46 16.65 13.39
CA SER A 194 -32.83 18.07 13.33
C SER A 194 -33.83 18.25 12.20
N GLY A 195 -35.01 17.79 12.45
CA GLY A 195 -36.14 17.92 11.56
C GLY A 195 -37.38 17.57 12.33
N THR A 196 -37.72 18.41 13.34
CA THR A 196 -39.09 18.54 13.80
C THR A 196 -39.86 19.07 12.60
N VAL A 197 -40.38 18.18 11.79
CA VAL A 197 -41.47 18.52 10.88
C VAL A 197 -42.64 18.75 11.79
N GLU A 198 -42.92 20.02 12.13
CA GLU A 198 -44.22 20.42 12.62
C GLU A 198 -45.23 20.01 11.57
N GLY A 199 -45.89 18.90 11.83
CA GLY A 199 -47.10 18.51 11.09
C GLY A 199 -48.14 19.57 11.32
N GLU A 200 -48.46 20.32 10.30
CA GLU A 200 -49.59 21.20 10.22
C GLU A 200 -50.84 20.32 10.22
N ASP A 201 -51.42 20.12 11.44
CA ASP A 201 -52.73 19.52 11.60
C ASP A 201 -53.78 20.46 10.95
N THR A 202 -54.11 20.18 9.69
CA THR A 202 -55.34 20.71 9.10
C THR A 202 -56.51 19.95 9.70
N GLU A 203 -57.10 20.49 10.78
CA GLU A 203 -58.41 20.11 11.23
C GLU A 203 -59.46 20.42 10.16
N ASP A 204 -59.93 19.38 9.51
CA ASP A 204 -61.12 19.44 8.66
C ASP A 204 -62.35 19.39 9.57
N ALA A 205 -62.87 20.59 9.90
CA ALA A 205 -64.12 20.75 10.61
C ALA A 205 -65.29 20.59 9.64
N THR A 206 -65.74 19.36 9.44
CA THR A 206 -67.05 19.08 8.84
C THR A 206 -68.12 19.38 9.86
N ASN A 207 -68.67 20.56 9.77
CA ASN A 207 -69.94 20.91 10.48
C ASN A 207 -71.09 20.45 9.62
N ASN A 208 -71.70 19.35 10.05
CA ASN A 208 -73.04 18.94 9.56
C ASN A 208 -74.07 19.29 10.63
N SER A 209 -74.82 20.37 10.40
CA SER A 209 -76.05 20.62 11.14
C SER A 209 -77.21 20.40 10.19
N GLY A 210 -77.95 19.33 10.44
CA GLY A 210 -79.26 19.12 9.84
C GLY A 210 -80.34 20.05 10.37
N GLN A 211 -81.21 20.47 9.55
CA GLN A 211 -82.67 20.40 9.53
C GLN A 211 -83.13 20.74 8.13
#